data_f8e3287964ddfbeee14edaf0bd5c4da7
#
_entry.id   f8e3287964ddfbeee14edaf0bd5c4da7
#
_cell.length_a   1.000
_cell.length_b   1.000
_cell.length_c   1.000
_cell.angle_alpha   90.00
_cell.angle_beta   90.00
_cell.angle_gamma   90.00
#
_symmetry.space_group_name_H-M   'P 1'
#
loop_
_entity.id
_entity.type
_entity.pdbx_description
1 polymer ?
#
loop_
_entity_poly.entity_id
_entity_poly.type
_entity_poly.pdbx_seq_one_letter_code
_entity_poly.pdbx_strand_id
1 'polypeptide(L)'
;MSNKVEKKLTFDDVLLVPRRSSVLPKEVDCATNLTRNITLNIPIMSAAMDTVTESDMAIALARQGGIGVIHKNLSIEDQALMVDKVKRYESGMIRNPITLDEEKTVRDAKQLMEQYSIGGLPVLSNGKLVGIITKRDIRFESDLNTLVKDRMTSKNLITVDSDTSNEDAKKILQKHRIERLLVVDKQNNLDGLITVKDLTKKEEFPFSTKDKNGRLRVAAAISVREDWKERIKALIKVGVDAIVIDTAHGHSEFVLKLVKEVKKEFPNLDLIAGNVATPEATEDLIKAGADCVKIGIGAGSSCTTRIIAGVGVPQLSAVMDCAQVGIKHKIPIIADGGIRYSGDIAKSLAAGANVVMLGGMLAGMDESPGETIVYEGRRYKSYRGMGSLAAMKEGGGERYFQQEKDELKLVPEGIEGMVPFRGPVNNTIFQLIGGLKSSMGYCGAKDLKSLYENKKFIEISSAGVKESHPHEVSIIKEAPNYQGHDK
;
A
#
# COMPACT_ATOMS: atom_id res chain seq x y z
N MET A 1 -31.08 16.61 25.72
CA MET A 1 -29.82 16.53 24.96
C MET A 1 -29.21 17.93 24.91
N SER A 2 -27.97 18.11 25.33
CA SER A 2 -27.33 19.43 25.29
C SER A 2 -27.09 19.83 23.84
N ASN A 3 -27.70 20.93 23.39
CA ASN A 3 -27.47 21.54 22.07
C ASN A 3 -26.09 22.23 21.97
N LYS A 4 -25.08 21.77 22.74
CA LYS A 4 -23.77 22.39 22.76
C LYS A 4 -22.98 21.88 21.56
N VAL A 5 -22.61 22.78 20.65
CA VAL A 5 -21.67 22.50 19.56
C VAL A 5 -20.30 22.23 20.18
N GLU A 6 -19.74 21.04 19.89
CA GLU A 6 -18.43 20.66 20.39
C GLU A 6 -17.31 21.21 19.51
N LYS A 7 -16.22 21.67 20.11
CA LYS A 7 -14.97 21.99 19.41
C LYS A 7 -14.20 20.71 19.15
N LYS A 8 -13.78 20.48 17.90
CA LYS A 8 -12.94 19.36 17.50
C LYS A 8 -11.67 19.88 16.80
N LEU A 9 -10.58 19.13 16.93
CA LEU A 9 -9.23 19.57 16.57
C LEU A 9 -8.67 18.76 15.40
N THR A 10 -7.86 19.42 14.57
CA THR A 10 -7.03 18.78 13.54
C THR A 10 -5.54 18.80 13.95
N PHE A 11 -4.64 18.35 13.08
CA PHE A 11 -3.22 18.24 13.41
C PHE A 11 -2.54 19.59 13.65
N ASP A 12 -2.99 20.65 12.97
CA ASP A 12 -2.43 22.00 13.14
C ASP A 12 -2.82 22.65 14.48
N ASP A 13 -3.91 22.20 15.08
CA ASP A 13 -4.39 22.79 16.33
C ASP A 13 -3.56 22.38 17.55
N VAL A 14 -2.66 21.38 17.42
CA VAL A 14 -1.94 20.83 18.57
C VAL A 14 -0.46 20.58 18.30
N LEU A 15 0.33 20.54 19.38
CA LEU A 15 1.69 20.01 19.39
C LEU A 15 1.84 18.94 20.48
N LEU A 16 2.79 18.02 20.28
CA LEU A 16 3.27 17.11 21.32
C LEU A 16 4.28 17.82 22.21
N VAL A 17 4.11 17.70 23.50
CA VAL A 17 5.03 18.30 24.48
C VAL A 17 6.26 17.40 24.67
N PRO A 18 7.48 17.92 24.49
CA PRO A 18 8.70 17.15 24.70
C PRO A 18 8.84 16.75 26.18
N ARG A 19 9.53 15.62 26.41
CA ARG A 19 9.74 15.06 27.75
C ARG A 19 11.22 14.73 27.95
N ARG A 20 11.61 14.53 29.23
CA ARG A 20 12.93 13.93 29.52
C ARG A 20 13.02 12.58 28.81
N SER A 21 14.06 12.40 28.00
CA SER A 21 14.25 11.22 27.17
C SER A 21 15.67 10.67 27.34
N SER A 22 15.77 9.34 27.32
CA SER A 22 17.02 8.60 27.13
C SER A 22 17.01 7.81 25.83
N VAL A 23 15.98 8.01 24.99
CA VAL A 23 15.78 7.26 23.73
C VAL A 23 16.38 8.03 22.57
N LEU A 24 17.29 7.41 21.83
CA LEU A 24 17.84 7.98 20.61
C LEU A 24 16.98 7.57 19.40
N PRO A 25 16.81 8.45 18.40
CA PRO A 25 15.99 8.14 17.21
C PRO A 25 16.37 6.84 16.49
N LYS A 26 17.65 6.44 16.50
CA LYS A 26 18.14 5.18 15.89
C LYS A 26 17.70 3.91 16.64
N GLU A 27 17.29 4.04 17.90
CA GLU A 27 16.91 2.94 18.79
C GLU A 27 15.40 2.70 18.84
N VAL A 28 14.65 3.56 18.13
CA VAL A 28 13.17 3.51 18.13
C VAL A 28 12.68 2.38 17.24
N ASP A 29 11.74 1.59 17.77
CA ASP A 29 10.96 0.62 17.01
C ASP A 29 9.65 1.25 16.52
N CYS A 30 9.44 1.22 15.18
CA CYS A 30 8.23 1.71 14.52
C CYS A 30 7.26 0.59 14.12
N ALA A 31 7.52 -0.66 14.51
CA ALA A 31 6.66 -1.78 14.17
C ALA A 31 5.27 -1.62 14.80
N THR A 32 4.25 -2.05 14.06
CA THR A 32 2.85 -1.90 14.46
C THR A 32 1.97 -3.01 13.90
N ASN A 33 0.80 -3.21 14.48
CA ASN A 33 -0.20 -4.13 13.97
C ASN A 33 -1.19 -3.40 13.05
N LEU A 34 -1.34 -3.87 11.81
CA LEU A 34 -2.38 -3.46 10.89
C LEU A 34 -3.70 -4.16 11.20
N THR A 35 -3.63 -5.46 11.48
CA THR A 35 -4.72 -6.30 11.97
C THR A 35 -4.18 -7.17 13.12
N ARG A 36 -4.98 -8.08 13.64
CA ARG A 36 -4.49 -9.06 14.63
C ARG A 36 -3.43 -10.01 14.04
N ASN A 37 -3.45 -10.23 12.72
CA ASN A 37 -2.62 -11.23 12.04
C ASN A 37 -1.50 -10.60 11.19
N ILE A 38 -1.56 -9.28 10.94
CA ILE A 38 -0.62 -8.57 10.06
C ILE A 38 0.12 -7.51 10.85
N THR A 39 1.44 -7.67 10.94
CA THR A 39 2.36 -6.68 11.50
C THR A 39 3.08 -5.97 10.35
N LEU A 40 3.24 -4.65 10.47
CA LEU A 40 4.06 -3.80 9.61
C LEU A 40 5.31 -3.36 10.36
N ASN A 41 6.42 -3.19 9.66
CA ASN A 41 7.68 -2.70 10.25
C ASN A 41 7.73 -1.15 10.33
N ILE A 42 6.89 -0.47 9.55
CA ILE A 42 6.61 0.97 9.66
C ILE A 42 5.10 1.22 9.62
N PRO A 43 4.58 2.24 10.31
CA PRO A 43 3.15 2.48 10.45
C PRO A 43 2.54 3.22 9.25
N ILE A 44 2.93 2.85 8.02
CA ILE A 44 2.52 3.54 6.79
C ILE A 44 1.82 2.58 5.82
N MET A 45 0.67 3.03 5.32
CA MET A 45 -0.12 2.39 4.28
C MET A 45 -0.39 3.39 3.14
N SER A 46 -0.34 2.97 1.87
CA SER A 46 -0.74 3.84 0.76
C SER A 46 -2.23 3.73 0.46
N ALA A 47 -2.85 4.85 0.07
CA ALA A 47 -4.29 4.95 -0.17
C ALA A 47 -4.73 4.19 -1.44
N ALA A 48 -5.94 3.61 -1.37
CA ALA A 48 -6.57 2.89 -2.48
C ALA A 48 -7.13 3.87 -3.54
N MET A 49 -6.24 4.64 -4.16
CA MET A 49 -6.58 5.65 -5.16
C MET A 49 -5.89 5.33 -6.48
N ASP A 50 -6.59 5.53 -7.59
CA ASP A 50 -6.13 5.21 -8.94
C ASP A 50 -4.98 6.07 -9.46
N THR A 51 -4.63 7.14 -8.74
CA THR A 51 -3.44 7.97 -8.97
C THR A 51 -2.36 7.79 -7.88
N VAL A 52 -2.51 6.81 -6.97
CA VAL A 52 -1.58 6.60 -5.85
C VAL A 52 -1.02 5.19 -5.82
N THR A 53 -1.88 4.15 -5.85
CA THR A 53 -1.45 2.79 -5.54
C THR A 53 -1.86 1.76 -6.59
N GLU A 54 -0.88 1.35 -7.37
CA GLU A 54 -0.88 0.13 -8.15
C GLU A 54 0.28 -0.77 -7.72
N SER A 55 0.64 -1.79 -8.51
CA SER A 55 1.67 -2.77 -8.17
C SER A 55 3.01 -2.16 -7.77
N ASP A 56 3.48 -1.14 -8.48
CA ASP A 56 4.80 -0.56 -8.27
C ASP A 56 4.89 0.18 -6.92
N MET A 57 3.90 1.00 -6.59
CA MET A 57 3.81 1.64 -5.29
C MET A 57 3.65 0.60 -4.16
N ALA A 58 2.81 -0.42 -4.35
CA ALA A 58 2.62 -1.46 -3.35
C ALA A 58 3.91 -2.25 -3.08
N ILE A 59 4.66 -2.59 -4.12
CA ILE A 59 5.98 -3.23 -4.01
C ILE A 59 6.96 -2.33 -3.24
N ALA A 60 7.10 -1.09 -3.68
CA ALA A 60 8.06 -0.16 -3.11
C ALA A 60 7.78 0.10 -1.62
N LEU A 61 6.51 0.30 -1.26
CA LEU A 61 6.12 0.54 0.13
C LEU A 61 6.28 -0.72 1.01
N ALA A 62 5.93 -1.91 0.52
CA ALA A 62 6.13 -3.16 1.25
C ALA A 62 7.61 -3.44 1.51
N ARG A 63 8.50 -3.12 0.57
CA ARG A 63 9.98 -3.19 0.74
C ARG A 63 10.49 -2.27 1.85
N GLN A 64 9.86 -1.12 2.04
CA GLN A 64 10.19 -0.19 3.13
C GLN A 64 9.59 -0.58 4.48
N GLY A 65 8.78 -1.65 4.52
CA GLY A 65 8.16 -2.14 5.75
C GLY A 65 6.71 -1.71 5.99
N GLY A 66 6.11 -0.99 5.04
CA GLY A 66 4.69 -0.64 5.02
C GLY A 66 3.83 -1.61 4.22
N ILE A 67 2.69 -1.16 3.70
CA ILE A 67 1.80 -1.95 2.85
C ILE A 67 1.03 -1.05 1.86
N GLY A 68 0.90 -1.49 0.60
CA GLY A 68 0.07 -0.81 -0.40
C GLY A 68 -1.34 -1.41 -0.48
N VAL A 69 -2.33 -0.55 -0.82
CA VAL A 69 -3.70 -0.98 -1.10
C VAL A 69 -4.02 -0.76 -2.57
N ILE A 70 -4.08 -1.84 -3.35
CA ILE A 70 -4.47 -1.76 -4.77
C ILE A 70 -5.91 -1.27 -4.87
N HIS A 71 -6.12 -0.23 -5.69
CA HIS A 71 -7.44 0.39 -5.85
C HIS A 71 -8.43 -0.51 -6.60
N LYS A 72 -9.72 -0.19 -6.50
CA LYS A 72 -10.81 -0.98 -7.08
C LYS A 72 -11.27 -0.52 -8.48
N ASN A 73 -10.79 0.61 -8.99
CA ASN A 73 -11.10 1.14 -10.33
C ASN A 73 -10.38 0.34 -11.41
N LEU A 74 -10.60 -0.97 -11.42
CA LEU A 74 -9.97 -1.98 -12.26
C LEU A 74 -10.97 -3.13 -12.48
N SER A 75 -10.79 -3.89 -13.55
CA SER A 75 -11.46 -5.19 -13.69
C SER A 75 -11.02 -6.12 -12.54
N ILE A 76 -11.76 -7.20 -12.31
CA ILE A 76 -11.39 -8.22 -11.31
C ILE A 76 -10.04 -8.84 -11.68
N GLU A 77 -9.85 -9.12 -12.97
CA GLU A 77 -8.66 -9.73 -13.54
C GLU A 77 -7.44 -8.82 -13.38
N ASP A 78 -7.56 -7.54 -13.71
CA ASP A 78 -6.45 -6.58 -13.65
C ASP A 78 -6.04 -6.32 -12.19
N GLN A 79 -7.01 -6.17 -11.27
CA GLN A 79 -6.70 -6.01 -9.85
C GLN A 79 -5.99 -7.26 -9.29
N ALA A 80 -6.46 -8.46 -9.65
CA ALA A 80 -5.82 -9.70 -9.27
C ALA A 80 -4.40 -9.84 -9.87
N LEU A 81 -4.21 -9.41 -11.13
CA LEU A 81 -2.90 -9.39 -11.77
C LEU A 81 -1.92 -8.45 -11.04
N MET A 82 -2.38 -7.27 -10.59
CA MET A 82 -1.54 -6.35 -9.82
C MET A 82 -1.13 -6.95 -8.47
N VAL A 83 -2.06 -7.60 -7.77
CA VAL A 83 -1.76 -8.33 -6.52
C VAL A 83 -0.75 -9.44 -6.78
N ASP A 84 -0.93 -10.24 -7.84
CA ASP A 84 -0.01 -11.32 -8.21
C ASP A 84 1.41 -10.79 -8.51
N LYS A 85 1.53 -9.64 -9.21
CA LYS A 85 2.82 -8.98 -9.44
C LYS A 85 3.54 -8.65 -8.12
N VAL A 86 2.83 -8.09 -7.14
CA VAL A 86 3.40 -7.80 -5.81
C VAL A 86 3.85 -9.09 -5.12
N LYS A 87 3.01 -10.13 -5.11
CA LYS A 87 3.29 -11.42 -4.44
C LYS A 87 4.48 -12.16 -5.04
N ARG A 88 4.72 -11.99 -6.35
CA ARG A 88 5.85 -12.63 -7.06
C ARG A 88 7.14 -11.82 -7.00
N TYR A 89 7.10 -10.55 -6.61
CA TYR A 89 8.24 -9.64 -6.74
C TYR A 89 9.46 -10.01 -5.88
N GLU A 90 9.26 -10.56 -4.69
CA GLU A 90 10.33 -10.99 -3.76
C GLU A 90 9.96 -12.29 -3.03
N SER A 91 10.06 -13.41 -3.70
CA SER A 91 9.70 -14.68 -3.06
C SER A 91 10.88 -15.58 -2.68
N GLY A 92 12.13 -15.10 -2.73
CA GLY A 92 13.33 -15.91 -2.48
C GLY A 92 13.42 -17.13 -3.41
N MET A 93 12.42 -18.00 -3.35
CA MET A 93 12.07 -19.01 -4.34
C MET A 93 10.66 -18.72 -4.83
N ILE A 94 10.51 -18.43 -6.11
CA ILE A 94 9.21 -18.26 -6.76
C ILE A 94 8.55 -19.63 -6.88
N ARG A 95 7.61 -19.94 -5.99
CA ARG A 95 6.79 -21.15 -6.11
C ARG A 95 5.77 -20.97 -7.23
N ASN A 96 5.52 -22.04 -8.00
CA ASN A 96 4.65 -22.01 -9.18
C ASN A 96 5.05 -20.88 -10.15
N PRO A 97 6.29 -20.89 -10.70
CA PRO A 97 6.73 -19.87 -11.63
C PRO A 97 5.85 -19.87 -12.89
N ILE A 98 5.78 -18.73 -13.58
CA ILE A 98 5.13 -18.66 -14.89
C ILE A 98 5.94 -19.53 -15.84
N THR A 99 5.27 -20.46 -16.48
CA THR A 99 5.85 -21.44 -17.39
C THR A 99 5.32 -21.22 -18.81
N LEU A 100 6.00 -21.79 -19.77
CA LEU A 100 5.61 -21.79 -21.17
C LEU A 100 5.72 -23.21 -21.74
N ASP A 101 4.80 -23.58 -22.60
CA ASP A 101 4.88 -24.85 -23.31
C ASP A 101 5.92 -24.76 -24.44
N GLU A 102 6.68 -25.84 -24.69
CA GLU A 102 7.73 -25.89 -25.70
C GLU A 102 7.26 -25.66 -27.16
N GLU A 103 5.98 -25.93 -27.42
CA GLU A 103 5.36 -25.72 -28.73
C GLU A 103 4.85 -24.28 -28.97
N LYS A 104 4.98 -23.41 -27.95
CA LYS A 104 4.68 -21.98 -28.06
C LYS A 104 5.77 -21.24 -28.83
N THR A 105 5.47 -20.01 -29.24
CA THR A 105 6.36 -19.20 -30.08
C THR A 105 7.22 -18.23 -29.22
N VAL A 106 8.29 -17.70 -29.81
CA VAL A 106 9.08 -16.61 -29.26
C VAL A 106 8.21 -15.37 -28.99
N ARG A 107 7.18 -15.13 -29.82
CA ARG A 107 6.18 -14.07 -29.59
C ARG A 107 5.49 -14.26 -28.23
N ASP A 108 4.97 -15.46 -27.95
CA ASP A 108 4.30 -15.77 -26.70
C ASP A 108 5.25 -15.59 -25.50
N ALA A 109 6.50 -16.04 -25.66
CA ALA A 109 7.54 -15.86 -24.63
C ALA A 109 7.80 -14.37 -24.34
N LYS A 110 7.98 -13.54 -25.37
CA LYS A 110 8.19 -12.08 -25.20
C LYS A 110 6.99 -11.42 -24.52
N GLN A 111 5.78 -11.75 -24.93
CA GLN A 111 4.54 -11.20 -24.37
C GLN A 111 4.41 -11.54 -22.88
N LEU A 112 4.64 -12.78 -22.47
CA LEU A 112 4.64 -13.17 -21.05
C LEU A 112 5.75 -12.47 -20.25
N MET A 113 6.96 -12.39 -20.83
CA MET A 113 8.07 -11.69 -20.16
C MET A 113 7.81 -10.19 -19.96
N GLU A 114 7.09 -9.54 -20.88
CA GLU A 114 6.68 -8.13 -20.75
C GLU A 114 5.54 -7.99 -19.75
N GLN A 115 4.47 -8.77 -19.88
CA GLN A 115 3.30 -8.73 -19.03
C GLN A 115 3.66 -8.88 -17.54
N TYR A 116 4.60 -9.80 -17.23
CA TYR A 116 5.01 -10.09 -15.87
C TYR A 116 6.34 -9.42 -15.45
N SER A 117 6.94 -8.62 -16.35
CA SER A 117 8.24 -7.96 -16.12
C SER A 117 9.35 -8.93 -15.69
N ILE A 118 9.37 -10.15 -16.28
CA ILE A 118 10.34 -11.21 -15.99
C ILE A 118 11.33 -11.41 -17.14
N GLY A 119 12.49 -11.94 -16.83
CA GLY A 119 13.58 -12.11 -17.81
C GLY A 119 13.80 -13.55 -18.25
N GLY A 120 12.93 -14.50 -17.88
CA GLY A 120 13.03 -15.90 -18.32
C GLY A 120 11.90 -16.73 -17.78
N LEU A 121 11.58 -17.80 -18.51
CA LEU A 121 10.45 -18.70 -18.29
C LEU A 121 10.95 -20.15 -18.30
N PRO A 122 10.66 -20.96 -17.27
CA PRO A 122 10.79 -22.40 -17.36
C PRO A 122 9.88 -22.93 -18.48
N VAL A 123 10.36 -23.90 -19.23
CA VAL A 123 9.63 -24.50 -20.35
C VAL A 123 9.22 -25.92 -19.97
N LEU A 124 7.94 -26.20 -20.20
CA LEU A 124 7.35 -27.50 -19.90
C LEU A 124 6.95 -28.23 -21.20
N SER A 125 7.03 -29.55 -21.19
CA SER A 125 6.41 -30.45 -22.16
C SER A 125 5.55 -31.45 -21.40
N ASN A 126 4.26 -31.49 -21.70
CA ASN A 126 3.32 -32.37 -20.99
C ASN A 126 3.40 -32.23 -19.44
N GLY A 127 3.60 -31.01 -18.94
CA GLY A 127 3.71 -30.71 -17.51
C GLY A 127 5.08 -31.00 -16.87
N LYS A 128 6.04 -31.56 -17.63
CA LYS A 128 7.40 -31.82 -17.14
C LYS A 128 8.38 -30.76 -17.59
N LEU A 129 9.33 -30.44 -16.72
CA LEU A 129 10.39 -29.47 -17.04
C LEU A 129 11.32 -30.01 -18.14
N VAL A 130 11.42 -29.28 -19.27
CA VAL A 130 12.27 -29.63 -20.41
C VAL A 130 13.31 -28.55 -20.74
N GLY A 131 13.16 -27.33 -20.24
CA GLY A 131 14.09 -26.26 -20.56
C GLY A 131 13.83 -24.98 -19.80
N ILE A 132 14.60 -23.97 -20.15
CA ILE A 132 14.40 -22.56 -19.76
C ILE A 132 14.67 -21.65 -20.96
N ILE A 133 13.79 -20.65 -21.16
CA ILE A 133 14.01 -19.62 -22.17
C ILE A 133 14.15 -18.26 -21.51
N THR A 134 15.14 -17.47 -21.91
CA THR A 134 15.44 -16.19 -21.30
C THR A 134 15.49 -15.06 -22.34
N LYS A 135 15.41 -13.79 -21.89
CA LYS A 135 15.59 -12.63 -22.79
C LYS A 135 16.89 -12.68 -23.57
N ARG A 136 17.95 -13.32 -23.04
CA ARG A 136 19.22 -13.49 -23.72
C ARG A 136 19.11 -14.42 -24.93
N ASP A 137 18.36 -15.52 -24.79
CA ASP A 137 18.21 -16.55 -25.82
C ASP A 137 17.43 -16.02 -27.03
N ILE A 138 16.54 -15.05 -26.82
CA ILE A 138 15.65 -14.48 -27.86
C ILE A 138 15.97 -13.02 -28.21
N ARG A 139 17.12 -12.50 -27.73
CA ARG A 139 17.47 -11.07 -27.90
C ARG A 139 17.57 -10.65 -29.35
N PHE A 140 18.15 -11.48 -30.18
CA PHE A 140 18.39 -11.22 -31.60
C PHE A 140 17.49 -12.03 -32.54
N GLU A 141 16.47 -12.72 -32.00
CA GLU A 141 15.52 -13.46 -32.79
C GLU A 141 14.55 -12.50 -33.49
N SER A 142 14.61 -12.53 -34.84
CA SER A 142 13.80 -11.72 -35.74
C SER A 142 12.49 -12.41 -36.12
N ASP A 143 12.51 -13.74 -36.24
CA ASP A 143 11.30 -14.52 -36.51
C ASP A 143 10.57 -14.86 -35.22
N LEU A 144 9.51 -14.09 -34.95
CA LEU A 144 8.70 -14.26 -33.74
C LEU A 144 7.84 -15.55 -33.76
N ASN A 145 7.74 -16.24 -34.88
CA ASN A 145 7.01 -17.50 -34.99
C ASN A 145 7.91 -18.73 -34.72
N THR A 146 9.23 -18.54 -34.54
CA THR A 146 10.14 -19.60 -34.10
C THR A 146 9.63 -20.25 -32.82
N LEU A 147 9.64 -21.57 -32.75
CA LEU A 147 9.17 -22.31 -31.57
C LEU A 147 10.16 -22.15 -30.39
N VAL A 148 9.63 -22.13 -29.19
CA VAL A 148 10.41 -22.00 -27.94
C VAL A 148 11.44 -23.13 -27.83
N LYS A 149 11.07 -24.37 -28.21
CA LYS A 149 11.96 -25.53 -28.17
C LYS A 149 13.25 -25.35 -28.99
N ASP A 150 13.20 -24.54 -30.05
CA ASP A 150 14.35 -24.30 -30.95
C ASP A 150 15.32 -23.23 -30.40
N ARG A 151 14.92 -22.51 -29.38
CA ARG A 151 15.72 -21.40 -28.76
C ARG A 151 15.99 -21.56 -27.26
N MET A 152 15.24 -22.43 -26.56
CA MET A 152 15.44 -22.67 -25.15
C MET A 152 16.76 -23.37 -24.85
N THR A 153 17.28 -23.18 -23.64
CA THR A 153 18.32 -24.02 -23.06
C THR A 153 17.68 -25.29 -22.51
N SER A 154 17.96 -26.45 -23.14
CA SER A 154 17.41 -27.75 -22.73
C SER A 154 18.50 -28.74 -22.26
N LYS A 155 19.76 -28.53 -22.66
CA LYS A 155 20.88 -29.39 -22.25
C LYS A 155 21.57 -28.84 -21.01
N ASN A 156 22.00 -29.76 -20.11
CA ASN A 156 22.71 -29.42 -18.87
C ASN A 156 21.95 -28.42 -17.98
N LEU A 157 20.65 -28.60 -17.84
CA LEU A 157 19.84 -27.80 -16.93
C LEU A 157 20.37 -27.95 -15.51
N ILE A 158 20.64 -26.83 -14.85
CA ILE A 158 21.03 -26.81 -13.45
C ILE A 158 19.76 -26.71 -12.61
N THR A 159 19.49 -27.72 -11.82
CA THR A 159 18.34 -27.83 -10.93
C THR A 159 18.79 -28.06 -9.50
N VAL A 160 17.94 -27.71 -8.55
CA VAL A 160 18.13 -27.97 -7.11
C VAL A 160 16.80 -28.42 -6.47
N ASP A 161 16.90 -29.02 -5.29
CA ASP A 161 15.75 -29.40 -4.49
C ASP A 161 15.13 -28.19 -3.76
N SER A 162 13.86 -28.29 -3.40
CA SER A 162 13.12 -27.26 -2.67
C SER A 162 13.71 -26.90 -1.30
N ASP A 163 14.52 -27.78 -0.71
CA ASP A 163 15.18 -27.57 0.58
C ASP A 163 16.53 -26.87 0.47
N THR A 164 16.97 -26.49 -0.75
CA THR A 164 18.25 -25.81 -0.99
C THR A 164 18.29 -24.46 -0.28
N SER A 165 19.31 -24.25 0.55
CA SER A 165 19.50 -22.97 1.24
C SER A 165 19.81 -21.83 0.28
N ASN A 166 19.48 -20.58 0.66
CA ASN A 166 19.81 -19.40 -0.14
C ASN A 166 21.33 -19.27 -0.36
N GLU A 167 22.15 -19.63 0.62
CA GLU A 167 23.62 -19.59 0.51
C GLU A 167 24.13 -20.61 -0.50
N ASP A 168 23.59 -21.82 -0.52
CA ASP A 168 23.96 -22.82 -1.50
C ASP A 168 23.45 -22.49 -2.90
N ALA A 169 22.23 -21.93 -2.99
CA ALA A 169 21.71 -21.39 -4.26
C ALA A 169 22.63 -20.31 -4.83
N LYS A 170 23.12 -19.35 -4.01
CA LYS A 170 24.11 -18.34 -4.44
C LYS A 170 25.38 -18.97 -4.99
N LYS A 171 25.95 -19.97 -4.28
CA LYS A 171 27.18 -20.66 -4.73
C LYS A 171 26.95 -21.36 -6.07
N ILE A 172 25.80 -22.01 -6.28
CA ILE A 172 25.46 -22.71 -7.52
C ILE A 172 25.28 -21.70 -8.65
N LEU A 173 24.51 -20.62 -8.45
CA LEU A 173 24.33 -19.54 -9.43
C LEU A 173 25.65 -18.95 -9.87
N GLN A 174 26.57 -18.67 -8.92
CA GLN A 174 27.90 -18.13 -9.19
C GLN A 174 28.79 -19.13 -9.93
N LYS A 175 28.84 -20.40 -9.45
CA LYS A 175 29.65 -21.47 -10.05
C LYS A 175 29.29 -21.71 -11.52
N HIS A 176 27.99 -21.74 -11.82
CA HIS A 176 27.51 -22.01 -13.15
C HIS A 176 27.29 -20.75 -14.02
N ARG A 177 27.53 -19.55 -13.44
CA ARG A 177 27.33 -18.24 -14.11
C ARG A 177 25.95 -18.07 -14.71
N ILE A 178 24.93 -18.54 -13.99
CA ILE A 178 23.52 -18.43 -14.37
C ILE A 178 22.78 -17.45 -13.44
N GLU A 179 21.75 -16.82 -13.96
CA GLU A 179 20.94 -15.85 -13.19
C GLU A 179 19.68 -16.48 -12.59
N ARG A 180 19.35 -17.71 -13.00
CA ARG A 180 18.13 -18.41 -12.63
C ARG A 180 18.44 -19.87 -12.36
N LEU A 181 17.92 -20.38 -11.25
CA LEU A 181 18.09 -21.74 -10.78
C LEU A 181 16.72 -22.40 -10.67
N LEU A 182 16.51 -23.45 -11.44
CA LEU A 182 15.26 -24.20 -11.43
C LEU A 182 15.18 -25.08 -10.19
N VAL A 183 14.06 -25.04 -9.48
CA VAL A 183 13.81 -25.89 -8.32
C VAL A 183 12.84 -26.99 -8.71
N VAL A 184 13.21 -28.23 -8.44
CA VAL A 184 12.40 -29.42 -8.80
C VAL A 184 12.09 -30.26 -7.57
N ASP A 185 10.99 -30.99 -7.64
CA ASP A 185 10.64 -32.00 -6.66
C ASP A 185 11.42 -33.33 -6.89
N LYS A 186 11.21 -34.32 -6.03
CA LYS A 186 11.82 -35.64 -6.14
C LYS A 186 11.43 -36.41 -7.43
N GLN A 187 10.37 -36.02 -8.09
CA GLN A 187 9.89 -36.57 -9.36
C GLN A 187 10.36 -35.76 -10.59
N ASN A 188 11.26 -34.78 -10.36
CA ASN A 188 11.75 -33.84 -11.39
C ASN A 188 10.66 -32.96 -12.00
N ASN A 189 9.54 -32.71 -11.28
CA ASN A 189 8.58 -31.70 -11.68
C ASN A 189 9.04 -30.34 -11.17
N LEU A 190 8.69 -29.28 -11.91
CA LEU A 190 9.03 -27.92 -11.52
C LEU A 190 8.26 -27.50 -10.26
N ASP A 191 8.97 -27.23 -9.17
CA ASP A 191 8.42 -26.70 -7.90
C ASP A 191 8.65 -25.19 -7.76
N GLY A 192 9.75 -24.68 -8.34
CA GLY A 192 10.07 -23.27 -8.20
C GLY A 192 11.19 -22.74 -9.09
N LEU A 193 11.48 -21.46 -8.92
CA LEU A 193 12.57 -20.75 -9.57
C LEU A 193 13.24 -19.81 -8.55
N ILE A 194 14.56 -19.87 -8.43
CA ILE A 194 15.36 -18.93 -7.63
C ILE A 194 16.12 -18.04 -8.60
N THR A 195 16.13 -16.73 -8.39
CA THR A 195 16.91 -15.80 -9.22
C THR A 195 17.95 -15.03 -8.39
N VAL A 196 19.06 -14.63 -9.04
CA VAL A 196 20.07 -13.76 -8.41
C VAL A 196 19.41 -12.50 -7.85
N LYS A 197 18.47 -11.91 -8.60
CA LYS A 197 17.74 -10.70 -8.17
C LYS A 197 17.01 -10.91 -6.86
N ASP A 198 16.33 -12.06 -6.68
CA ASP A 198 15.54 -12.33 -5.47
C ASP A 198 16.44 -12.53 -4.25
N LEU A 199 17.58 -13.17 -4.43
CA LEU A 199 18.57 -13.37 -3.36
C LEU A 199 19.23 -12.06 -2.93
N THR A 200 19.55 -11.18 -3.89
CA THR A 200 20.17 -9.85 -3.60
C THR A 200 19.16 -8.91 -2.93
N LYS A 201 17.90 -8.87 -3.41
CA LYS A 201 16.85 -8.02 -2.84
C LYS A 201 16.57 -8.29 -1.37
N LYS A 202 16.70 -9.53 -0.91
CA LYS A 202 16.48 -9.88 0.49
C LYS A 202 17.49 -9.20 1.42
N GLU A 203 18.72 -8.97 0.94
CA GLU A 203 19.78 -8.28 1.69
C GLU A 203 19.60 -6.76 1.65
N GLU A 204 19.11 -6.22 0.54
CA GLU A 204 18.87 -4.78 0.37
C GLU A 204 17.71 -4.26 1.24
N PHE A 205 16.67 -5.09 1.49
CA PHE A 205 15.46 -4.67 2.19
C PHE A 205 15.12 -5.60 3.37
N PRO A 206 15.93 -5.59 4.45
CA PRO A 206 15.75 -6.48 5.60
C PRO A 206 14.45 -6.20 6.37
N PHE A 207 13.91 -4.99 6.27
CA PHE A 207 12.68 -4.56 6.95
C PHE A 207 11.41 -4.72 6.10
N SER A 208 11.47 -5.39 4.94
CA SER A 208 10.30 -5.61 4.10
C SER A 208 9.18 -6.30 4.86
N THR A 209 7.94 -5.85 4.63
CA THR A 209 6.76 -6.52 5.19
C THR A 209 6.41 -7.75 4.34
N LYS A 210 6.60 -8.94 4.92
CA LYS A 210 6.44 -10.22 4.24
C LYS A 210 5.44 -11.15 4.94
N ASP A 211 4.81 -12.02 4.15
CA ASP A 211 4.01 -13.13 4.65
C ASP A 211 4.89 -14.31 5.11
N LYS A 212 4.26 -15.34 5.66
CA LYS A 212 4.95 -16.57 6.12
C LYS A 212 5.73 -17.30 5.03
N ASN A 213 5.42 -17.05 3.77
CA ASN A 213 6.10 -17.63 2.60
C ASN A 213 7.23 -16.72 2.06
N GLY A 214 7.55 -15.62 2.75
CA GLY A 214 8.58 -14.65 2.35
C GLY A 214 8.17 -13.72 1.21
N ARG A 215 6.88 -13.68 0.82
CA ARG A 215 6.37 -12.82 -0.24
C ARG A 215 5.93 -11.46 0.34
N LEU A 216 6.11 -10.39 -0.41
CA LEU A 216 5.66 -9.05 0.00
C LEU A 216 4.16 -9.05 0.32
N ARG A 217 3.77 -8.32 1.37
CA ARG A 217 2.35 -8.16 1.71
C ARG A 217 1.71 -7.06 0.89
N VAL A 218 0.45 -7.29 0.54
CA VAL A 218 -0.39 -6.35 -0.23
C VAL A 218 -1.84 -6.47 0.19
N ALA A 219 -2.52 -5.33 0.28
CA ALA A 219 -3.96 -5.26 0.45
C ALA A 219 -4.63 -4.83 -0.85
N ALA A 220 -5.94 -5.09 -0.99
CA ALA A 220 -6.73 -4.67 -2.13
C ALA A 220 -8.10 -4.11 -1.68
N ALA A 221 -8.55 -3.04 -2.33
CA ALA A 221 -9.82 -2.41 -2.03
C ALA A 221 -10.97 -3.07 -2.78
N ILE A 222 -12.11 -3.13 -2.12
CA ILE A 222 -13.41 -3.48 -2.72
C ILE A 222 -14.47 -2.43 -2.36
N SER A 223 -15.61 -2.48 -3.05
CA SER A 223 -16.78 -1.66 -2.76
C SER A 223 -17.99 -2.52 -2.37
N VAL A 224 -19.12 -1.86 -2.15
CA VAL A 224 -20.40 -2.50 -1.86
C VAL A 224 -21.13 -3.04 -3.11
N ARG A 225 -20.40 -3.30 -4.20
CA ARG A 225 -20.91 -3.88 -5.46
C ARG A 225 -21.38 -5.32 -5.29
N GLU A 226 -22.24 -5.77 -6.21
CA GLU A 226 -22.69 -7.15 -6.30
C GLU A 226 -21.53 -8.13 -6.62
N ASP A 227 -20.46 -7.65 -7.31
CA ASP A 227 -19.29 -8.44 -7.70
C ASP A 227 -18.27 -8.67 -6.57
N TRP A 228 -18.51 -8.18 -5.36
CA TRP A 228 -17.57 -8.25 -4.24
C TRP A 228 -17.05 -9.67 -3.95
N LYS A 229 -17.94 -10.65 -4.10
CA LYS A 229 -17.62 -12.06 -3.78
C LYS A 229 -16.67 -12.67 -4.81
N GLU A 230 -16.93 -12.48 -6.09
CA GLU A 230 -16.08 -12.93 -7.19
C GLU A 230 -14.72 -12.24 -7.12
N ARG A 231 -14.71 -10.96 -6.85
CA ARG A 231 -13.51 -10.15 -6.68
C ARG A 231 -12.66 -10.65 -5.52
N ILE A 232 -13.22 -10.87 -4.34
CA ILE A 232 -12.49 -11.44 -3.19
C ILE A 232 -11.93 -12.83 -3.53
N LYS A 233 -12.69 -13.71 -4.19
CA LYS A 233 -12.21 -15.03 -4.58
C LYS A 233 -11.00 -14.95 -5.51
N ALA A 234 -11.03 -14.06 -6.51
CA ALA A 234 -9.91 -13.84 -7.43
C ALA A 234 -8.68 -13.32 -6.69
N LEU A 235 -8.85 -12.37 -5.76
CA LEU A 235 -7.77 -11.80 -4.94
C LEU A 235 -7.17 -12.83 -3.97
N ILE A 236 -7.98 -13.67 -3.33
CA ILE A 236 -7.51 -14.77 -2.47
C ILE A 236 -6.69 -15.77 -3.28
N LYS A 237 -7.12 -16.12 -4.50
CA LYS A 237 -6.42 -17.06 -5.37
C LYS A 237 -4.97 -16.63 -5.66
N VAL A 238 -4.71 -15.34 -5.78
CA VAL A 238 -3.37 -14.78 -5.98
C VAL A 238 -2.65 -14.45 -4.69
N GLY A 239 -3.30 -14.62 -3.52
CA GLY A 239 -2.69 -14.52 -2.21
C GLY A 239 -2.69 -13.12 -1.60
N VAL A 240 -3.74 -12.31 -1.81
CA VAL A 240 -3.93 -11.05 -1.10
C VAL A 240 -3.86 -11.25 0.41
N ASP A 241 -3.26 -10.32 1.15
CA ASP A 241 -3.10 -10.45 2.61
C ASP A 241 -4.26 -9.83 3.39
N ALA A 242 -4.86 -8.73 2.88
CA ALA A 242 -6.02 -8.09 3.50
C ALA A 242 -6.94 -7.49 2.44
N ILE A 243 -8.22 -7.43 2.75
CA ILE A 243 -9.23 -6.71 1.96
C ILE A 243 -9.63 -5.42 2.68
N VAL A 244 -9.80 -4.35 1.92
CA VAL A 244 -10.26 -3.04 2.42
C VAL A 244 -11.63 -2.72 1.82
N ILE A 245 -12.68 -2.73 2.63
CA ILE A 245 -13.97 -2.15 2.25
C ILE A 245 -13.80 -0.63 2.34
N ASP A 246 -13.67 0.03 1.19
CA ASP A 246 -13.35 1.43 1.08
C ASP A 246 -14.54 2.25 0.58
N THR A 247 -15.19 2.98 1.51
CA THR A 247 -16.39 3.80 1.25
C THR A 247 -16.23 5.20 1.83
N ALA A 248 -16.99 6.16 1.31
CA ALA A 248 -17.03 7.52 1.84
C ALA A 248 -17.73 7.58 3.21
N HIS A 249 -18.68 6.66 3.46
CA HIS A 249 -19.40 6.55 4.72
C HIS A 249 -19.57 5.08 5.12
N GLY A 250 -18.69 4.62 6.00
CA GLY A 250 -18.64 3.23 6.47
C GLY A 250 -19.74 2.88 7.49
N HIS A 251 -20.40 3.85 8.11
CA HIS A 251 -21.47 3.63 9.07
C HIS A 251 -22.84 3.56 8.37
N SER A 252 -22.94 2.87 7.25
CA SER A 252 -24.19 2.60 6.56
C SER A 252 -24.59 1.13 6.74
N GLU A 253 -25.91 0.86 6.74
CA GLU A 253 -26.45 -0.51 6.84
C GLU A 253 -25.88 -1.44 5.76
N PHE A 254 -25.65 -0.91 4.55
CA PHE A 254 -25.06 -1.67 3.44
C PHE A 254 -23.62 -2.11 3.74
N VAL A 255 -22.80 -1.24 4.32
CA VAL A 255 -21.41 -1.56 4.68
C VAL A 255 -21.39 -2.53 5.87
N LEU A 256 -22.19 -2.30 6.90
CA LEU A 256 -22.28 -3.20 8.07
C LEU A 256 -22.71 -4.61 7.66
N LYS A 257 -23.69 -4.71 6.73
CA LYS A 257 -24.14 -5.99 6.15
C LYS A 257 -23.01 -6.64 5.37
N LEU A 258 -22.33 -5.89 4.49
CA LEU A 258 -21.21 -6.42 3.69
C LEU A 258 -20.08 -6.96 4.58
N VAL A 259 -19.68 -6.24 5.64
CA VAL A 259 -18.67 -6.70 6.59
C VAL A 259 -19.05 -8.06 7.19
N LYS A 260 -20.33 -8.21 7.65
CA LYS A 260 -20.83 -9.48 8.18
C LYS A 260 -20.80 -10.60 7.15
N GLU A 261 -21.24 -10.32 5.92
CA GLU A 261 -21.27 -11.30 4.82
C GLU A 261 -19.84 -11.75 4.42
N VAL A 262 -18.90 -10.81 4.29
CA VAL A 262 -17.48 -11.13 3.99
C VAL A 262 -16.87 -12.00 5.08
N LYS A 263 -17.07 -11.66 6.36
CA LYS A 263 -16.51 -12.45 7.47
C LYS A 263 -17.20 -13.81 7.62
N LYS A 264 -18.46 -13.93 7.26
CA LYS A 264 -19.16 -15.23 7.21
C LYS A 264 -18.63 -16.13 6.11
N GLU A 265 -18.39 -15.59 4.91
CA GLU A 265 -17.92 -16.36 3.74
C GLU A 265 -16.40 -16.63 3.82
N PHE A 266 -15.61 -15.68 4.32
CA PHE A 266 -14.16 -15.73 4.37
C PHE A 266 -13.64 -15.46 5.80
N PRO A 267 -13.87 -16.33 6.78
CA PRO A 267 -13.61 -16.06 8.20
C PRO A 267 -12.12 -15.80 8.51
N ASN A 268 -11.20 -16.35 7.73
CA ASN A 268 -9.75 -16.22 7.93
C ASN A 268 -9.14 -15.02 7.16
N LEU A 269 -9.93 -14.28 6.40
CA LEU A 269 -9.46 -13.11 5.65
C LEU A 269 -9.41 -11.90 6.57
N ASP A 270 -8.26 -11.21 6.60
CA ASP A 270 -8.12 -9.94 7.31
C ASP A 270 -8.94 -8.85 6.59
N LEU A 271 -9.87 -8.24 7.31
CA LEU A 271 -10.81 -7.27 6.76
C LEU A 271 -10.68 -5.92 7.44
N ILE A 272 -10.35 -4.91 6.64
CA ILE A 272 -10.31 -3.51 7.03
C ILE A 272 -11.59 -2.85 6.53
N ALA A 273 -12.28 -2.08 7.36
CA ALA A 273 -13.51 -1.41 6.94
C ALA A 273 -13.49 0.09 7.29
N GLY A 274 -14.07 0.91 6.44
CA GLY A 274 -14.19 2.37 6.62
C GLY A 274 -14.80 3.08 5.40
N ASN A 275 -14.88 4.44 5.46
CA ASN A 275 -14.37 5.29 6.52
C ASN A 275 -15.45 5.66 7.51
N VAL A 276 -15.05 5.81 8.74
CA VAL A 276 -15.90 6.32 9.83
C VAL A 276 -15.17 7.44 10.59
N ALA A 277 -15.89 8.14 11.47
CA ALA A 277 -15.30 9.24 12.24
C ALA A 277 -15.86 9.34 13.68
N THR A 278 -16.67 8.35 14.12
CA THR A 278 -17.29 8.36 15.46
C THR A 278 -17.04 7.06 16.21
N PRO A 279 -17.04 7.09 17.56
CA PRO A 279 -16.94 5.89 18.40
C PRO A 279 -18.00 4.84 18.09
N GLU A 280 -19.26 5.26 17.93
CA GLU A 280 -20.39 4.37 17.66
C GLU A 280 -20.20 3.62 16.34
N ALA A 281 -19.79 4.33 15.28
CA ALA A 281 -19.52 3.73 13.98
C ALA A 281 -18.36 2.74 14.05
N THR A 282 -17.32 3.07 14.83
CA THR A 282 -16.18 2.18 15.07
C THR A 282 -16.61 0.91 15.80
N GLU A 283 -17.42 1.04 16.85
CA GLU A 283 -17.96 -0.09 17.62
C GLU A 283 -18.81 -1.02 16.73
N ASP A 284 -19.68 -0.44 15.87
CA ASP A 284 -20.58 -1.21 15.01
C ASP A 284 -19.80 -1.97 13.91
N LEU A 285 -18.76 -1.38 13.29
CA LEU A 285 -17.88 -2.08 12.35
C LEU A 285 -17.13 -3.23 13.02
N ILE A 286 -16.64 -3.04 14.25
CA ILE A 286 -15.95 -4.09 15.03
C ILE A 286 -16.93 -5.24 15.34
N LYS A 287 -18.14 -4.92 15.80
CA LYS A 287 -19.21 -5.93 16.05
C LYS A 287 -19.64 -6.66 14.78
N ALA A 288 -19.57 -5.98 13.63
CA ALA A 288 -19.83 -6.61 12.34
C ALA A 288 -18.71 -7.58 11.91
N GLY A 289 -17.52 -7.50 12.51
CA GLY A 289 -16.41 -8.42 12.29
C GLY A 289 -15.19 -7.80 11.61
N ALA A 290 -15.08 -6.47 11.52
CA ALA A 290 -13.87 -5.82 10.99
C ALA A 290 -12.64 -6.12 11.89
N ASP A 291 -11.52 -6.48 11.26
CA ASP A 291 -10.23 -6.74 11.93
C ASP A 291 -9.39 -5.46 12.10
N CYS A 292 -9.78 -4.39 11.42
CA CYS A 292 -9.22 -3.05 11.54
C CYS A 292 -10.25 -2.02 11.05
N VAL A 293 -10.28 -0.83 11.65
CA VAL A 293 -11.21 0.24 11.26
C VAL A 293 -10.45 1.46 10.75
N LYS A 294 -10.88 1.98 9.60
CA LYS A 294 -10.26 3.13 8.94
C LYS A 294 -11.05 4.42 9.21
N ILE A 295 -10.36 5.42 9.77
CA ILE A 295 -10.92 6.64 10.34
C ILE A 295 -10.57 7.84 9.46
N GLY A 296 -11.58 8.59 9.06
CA GLY A 296 -11.41 9.86 8.34
C GLY A 296 -12.56 10.17 7.38
N ILE A 297 -13.34 11.20 7.69
CA ILE A 297 -14.41 11.73 6.83
C ILE A 297 -14.08 13.17 6.46
N GLY A 298 -13.85 13.40 5.16
CA GLY A 298 -13.59 14.73 4.63
C GLY A 298 -12.20 15.31 4.93
N ALA A 299 -11.25 14.48 5.41
CA ALA A 299 -9.90 14.94 5.79
C ALA A 299 -8.87 14.90 4.64
N GLY A 300 -9.17 14.23 3.53
CA GLY A 300 -8.25 14.08 2.38
C GLY A 300 -7.98 15.41 1.66
N SER A 301 -6.77 15.58 1.12
CA SER A 301 -6.35 16.81 0.44
C SER A 301 -7.12 17.13 -0.85
N SER A 302 -7.65 16.12 -1.54
CA SER A 302 -8.49 16.23 -2.73
C SER A 302 -9.98 16.06 -2.44
N CYS A 303 -10.37 15.93 -1.15
CA CYS A 303 -11.75 15.71 -0.74
C CYS A 303 -12.48 17.04 -0.50
N THR A 304 -13.71 17.16 -1.02
CA THR A 304 -14.57 18.32 -0.81
C THR A 304 -15.86 17.99 -0.05
N THR A 305 -15.99 16.77 0.52
CA THR A 305 -17.18 16.33 1.25
C THR A 305 -17.65 17.34 2.31
N ARG A 306 -16.69 17.92 3.07
CA ARG A 306 -17.03 18.91 4.11
C ARG A 306 -17.65 20.19 3.57
N ILE A 307 -17.33 20.56 2.35
CA ILE A 307 -17.88 21.74 1.68
C ILE A 307 -19.18 21.41 0.95
N ILE A 308 -19.20 20.31 0.22
CA ILE A 308 -20.33 19.93 -0.64
C ILE A 308 -21.49 19.36 0.20
N ALA A 309 -21.18 18.42 1.11
CA ALA A 309 -22.21 17.77 1.95
C ALA A 309 -22.33 18.39 3.35
N GLY A 310 -21.39 19.24 3.77
CA GLY A 310 -21.36 19.83 5.10
C GLY A 310 -21.06 18.81 6.23
N VAL A 311 -20.53 17.61 5.89
CA VAL A 311 -20.32 16.50 6.82
C VAL A 311 -18.83 16.20 6.96
N GLY A 312 -18.39 15.93 8.18
CA GLY A 312 -17.01 15.55 8.49
C GLY A 312 -16.65 15.80 9.94
N VAL A 313 -15.50 15.25 10.36
CA VAL A 313 -14.94 15.47 11.70
C VAL A 313 -13.46 15.84 11.56
N PRO A 314 -12.93 16.86 12.27
CA PRO A 314 -11.52 17.15 12.32
C PRO A 314 -10.70 15.93 12.74
N GLN A 315 -9.63 15.65 11.98
CA GLN A 315 -9.02 14.31 11.92
C GLN A 315 -8.40 13.88 13.25
N LEU A 316 -7.72 14.77 13.97
CA LEU A 316 -7.11 14.41 15.26
C LEU A 316 -8.17 13.92 16.25
N SER A 317 -9.24 14.70 16.42
CA SER A 317 -10.34 14.34 17.31
C SER A 317 -11.02 13.04 16.89
N ALA A 318 -11.28 12.85 15.58
CA ALA A 318 -11.85 11.60 15.07
C ALA A 318 -10.98 10.39 15.45
N VAL A 319 -9.67 10.50 15.27
CA VAL A 319 -8.73 9.42 15.64
C VAL A 319 -8.73 9.19 17.16
N MET A 320 -8.65 10.25 17.97
CA MET A 320 -8.65 10.13 19.45
C MET A 320 -9.92 9.43 19.97
N ASP A 321 -11.08 9.83 19.47
CA ASP A 321 -12.36 9.30 19.90
C ASP A 321 -12.53 7.83 19.50
N CYS A 322 -12.24 7.50 18.22
CA CYS A 322 -12.36 6.15 17.70
C CYS A 322 -11.30 5.18 18.27
N ALA A 323 -10.09 5.67 18.55
CA ALA A 323 -9.01 4.86 19.11
C ALA A 323 -9.36 4.30 20.50
N GLN A 324 -10.17 4.99 21.31
CA GLN A 324 -10.64 4.47 22.60
C GLN A 324 -11.44 3.17 22.42
N VAL A 325 -12.28 3.12 21.38
CA VAL A 325 -13.05 1.92 21.04
C VAL A 325 -12.13 0.81 20.51
N GLY A 326 -11.20 1.16 19.59
CA GLY A 326 -10.22 0.21 19.08
C GLY A 326 -9.39 -0.46 20.18
N ILE A 327 -8.89 0.33 21.15
CA ILE A 327 -8.11 -0.16 22.28
C ILE A 327 -8.95 -1.09 23.17
N LYS A 328 -10.19 -0.71 23.50
CA LYS A 328 -11.13 -1.52 24.28
C LYS A 328 -11.35 -2.91 23.67
N HIS A 329 -11.49 -2.97 22.35
CA HIS A 329 -11.72 -4.21 21.60
C HIS A 329 -10.44 -4.89 21.09
N LYS A 330 -9.27 -4.30 21.29
CA LYS A 330 -7.97 -4.75 20.75
C LYS A 330 -7.99 -4.88 19.23
N ILE A 331 -8.68 -3.93 18.57
CA ILE A 331 -8.75 -3.80 17.12
C ILE A 331 -7.96 -2.57 16.68
N PRO A 332 -6.99 -2.73 15.77
CA PRO A 332 -6.19 -1.62 15.24
C PRO A 332 -7.04 -0.56 14.53
N ILE A 333 -6.53 0.68 14.54
CA ILE A 333 -7.16 1.84 13.89
C ILE A 333 -6.21 2.43 12.87
N ILE A 334 -6.72 2.77 11.68
CA ILE A 334 -5.97 3.50 10.64
C ILE A 334 -6.45 4.95 10.61
N ALA A 335 -5.54 5.90 10.71
CA ALA A 335 -5.82 7.31 10.45
C ALA A 335 -5.66 7.62 8.95
N ASP A 336 -6.75 7.94 8.26
CA ASP A 336 -6.81 8.15 6.81
C ASP A 336 -7.16 9.61 6.49
N GLY A 337 -6.20 10.33 5.89
CA GLY A 337 -6.35 11.70 5.45
C GLY A 337 -5.85 12.77 6.44
N GLY A 338 -5.64 13.99 5.93
CA GLY A 338 -5.21 15.15 6.70
C GLY A 338 -3.70 15.22 6.99
N ILE A 339 -2.92 14.21 6.63
CA ILE A 339 -1.47 14.12 6.91
C ILE A 339 -0.69 14.81 5.80
N ARG A 340 0.14 15.79 6.17
CA ARG A 340 0.97 16.60 5.25
C ARG A 340 2.46 16.54 5.58
N TYR A 341 2.81 16.26 6.83
CA TYR A 341 4.17 16.22 7.36
C TYR A 341 4.39 14.98 8.23
N SER A 342 5.65 14.65 8.48
CA SER A 342 6.01 13.58 9.43
C SER A 342 5.52 13.84 10.85
N GLY A 343 5.41 15.11 11.25
CA GLY A 343 4.82 15.51 12.53
C GLY A 343 3.35 15.11 12.67
N ASP A 344 2.58 15.13 11.58
CA ASP A 344 1.17 14.70 11.60
C ASP A 344 1.06 13.18 11.76
N ILE A 345 2.02 12.41 11.21
CA ILE A 345 2.14 10.97 11.46
C ILE A 345 2.35 10.73 12.96
N ALA A 346 3.30 11.43 13.58
CA ALA A 346 3.57 11.29 15.01
C ALA A 346 2.34 11.65 15.87
N LYS A 347 1.63 12.73 15.54
CA LYS A 347 0.39 13.14 16.22
C LYS A 347 -0.72 12.11 16.06
N SER A 348 -0.89 11.53 14.86
CA SER A 348 -1.88 10.48 14.60
C SER A 348 -1.63 9.23 15.45
N LEU A 349 -0.38 8.77 15.50
CA LEU A 349 0.02 7.59 16.29
C LEU A 349 -0.07 7.86 17.79
N ALA A 350 0.34 9.05 18.23
CA ALA A 350 0.14 9.48 19.63
C ALA A 350 -1.34 9.60 20.00
N ALA A 351 -2.23 9.94 19.05
CA ALA A 351 -3.67 9.97 19.26
C ALA A 351 -4.30 8.57 19.40
N GLY A 352 -3.57 7.51 19.01
CA GLY A 352 -3.98 6.13 19.19
C GLY A 352 -4.21 5.36 17.87
N ALA A 353 -3.89 5.95 16.71
CA ALA A 353 -3.83 5.19 15.48
C ALA A 353 -2.68 4.19 15.52
N ASN A 354 -2.87 3.03 14.91
CA ASN A 354 -1.82 2.02 14.72
C ASN A 354 -1.07 2.27 13.40
N VAL A 355 -1.78 2.71 12.37
CA VAL A 355 -1.26 2.92 11.02
C VAL A 355 -1.82 4.23 10.47
N VAL A 356 -1.06 4.90 9.62
CA VAL A 356 -1.53 6.05 8.85
C VAL A 356 -1.65 5.68 7.37
N MET A 357 -2.73 6.13 6.72
CA MET A 357 -2.90 5.99 5.28
C MET A 357 -2.54 7.30 4.59
N LEU A 358 -1.66 7.22 3.59
CA LEU A 358 -1.14 8.35 2.85
C LEU A 358 -1.63 8.32 1.38
N GLY A 359 -2.29 9.40 0.94
CA GLY A 359 -2.69 9.62 -0.44
C GLY A 359 -1.81 10.67 -1.11
N GLY A 360 -2.14 11.95 -0.98
CA GLY A 360 -1.45 13.06 -1.66
C GLY A 360 0.06 13.12 -1.44
N MET A 361 0.55 12.70 -0.27
CA MET A 361 1.99 12.64 0.00
C MET A 361 2.73 11.63 -0.88
N LEU A 362 2.07 10.56 -1.31
CA LEU A 362 2.65 9.51 -2.16
C LEU A 362 2.29 9.67 -3.64
N ALA A 363 1.32 10.52 -3.99
CA ALA A 363 0.86 10.70 -5.36
C ALA A 363 1.94 11.25 -6.31
N GLY A 364 2.90 12.03 -5.80
CA GLY A 364 3.99 12.63 -6.58
C GLY A 364 5.20 11.70 -6.82
N MET A 365 5.15 10.43 -6.42
CA MET A 365 6.27 9.51 -6.50
C MET A 365 6.42 8.88 -7.88
N ASP A 366 7.62 8.39 -8.20
CA ASP A 366 7.89 7.63 -9.44
C ASP A 366 6.94 6.43 -9.57
N GLU A 367 6.70 5.73 -8.46
CA GLU A 367 5.94 4.49 -8.40
C GLU A 367 4.42 4.69 -8.39
N SER A 368 3.93 5.93 -8.26
CA SER A 368 2.49 6.20 -8.36
C SER A 368 2.02 6.17 -9.82
N PRO A 369 0.80 5.66 -10.10
CA PRO A 369 0.31 5.49 -11.48
C PRO A 369 -0.11 6.79 -12.17
N GLY A 370 -0.30 7.88 -11.45
CA GLY A 370 -0.68 9.18 -12.02
C GLY A 370 0.26 9.62 -13.15
N GLU A 371 -0.28 10.23 -14.20
CA GLU A 371 0.49 10.72 -15.35
C GLU A 371 1.49 11.82 -14.94
N THR A 372 2.66 11.81 -15.56
CA THR A 372 3.65 12.87 -15.37
C THR A 372 3.30 14.05 -16.29
N ILE A 373 3.09 15.22 -15.68
CA ILE A 373 2.73 16.47 -16.34
C ILE A 373 3.90 17.43 -16.24
N VAL A 374 4.25 18.10 -17.33
CA VAL A 374 5.19 19.22 -17.31
C VAL A 374 4.39 20.52 -17.35
N TYR A 375 4.49 21.31 -16.29
CA TYR A 375 3.82 22.59 -16.16
C TYR A 375 4.82 23.65 -15.66
N GLU A 376 4.89 24.78 -16.35
CA GLU A 376 5.84 25.89 -16.05
C GLU A 376 7.30 25.40 -15.84
N GLY A 377 7.76 24.45 -16.68
CA GLY A 377 9.12 23.92 -16.64
C GLY A 377 9.40 22.97 -15.47
N ARG A 378 8.40 22.63 -14.65
CA ARG A 378 8.50 21.69 -13.53
C ARG A 378 7.70 20.43 -13.80
N ARG A 379 8.11 19.31 -13.20
CA ARG A 379 7.38 18.03 -13.29
C ARG A 379 6.36 17.94 -12.16
N TYR A 380 5.18 17.47 -12.51
CA TYR A 380 4.08 17.14 -11.61
C TYR A 380 3.55 15.74 -11.92
N LYS A 381 2.77 15.18 -11.03
CA LYS A 381 1.95 13.98 -11.27
C LYS A 381 0.49 14.34 -11.15
N SER A 382 -0.36 13.78 -12.02
CA SER A 382 -1.80 13.90 -11.87
C SER A 382 -2.24 13.26 -10.55
N TYR A 383 -3.14 13.91 -9.85
CA TYR A 383 -3.70 13.45 -8.59
C TYR A 383 -5.17 13.80 -8.51
N ARG A 384 -6.01 12.80 -8.25
CA ARG A 384 -7.45 13.03 -8.15
C ARG A 384 -8.05 12.35 -6.92
N GLY A 385 -9.08 12.98 -6.36
CA GLY A 385 -9.93 12.36 -5.33
C GLY A 385 -10.80 11.28 -5.95
N MET A 386 -11.06 10.22 -5.19
CA MET A 386 -11.97 9.14 -5.63
C MET A 386 -13.41 9.60 -5.83
N GLY A 387 -13.78 10.78 -5.30
CA GLY A 387 -15.04 11.47 -5.53
C GLY A 387 -14.97 12.58 -6.60
N SER A 388 -13.88 12.69 -7.37
CA SER A 388 -13.80 13.57 -8.53
C SER A 388 -14.66 13.03 -9.68
N LEU A 389 -15.08 13.92 -10.58
CA LEU A 389 -15.95 13.54 -11.69
C LEU A 389 -15.34 12.42 -12.55
N ALA A 390 -14.05 12.53 -12.90
CA ALA A 390 -13.37 11.52 -13.70
C ALA A 390 -13.25 10.18 -12.95
N ALA A 391 -12.88 10.19 -11.66
CA ALA A 391 -12.82 8.95 -10.88
C ALA A 391 -14.19 8.28 -10.71
N MET A 392 -15.26 9.08 -10.58
CA MET A 392 -16.64 8.56 -10.48
C MET A 392 -17.09 7.86 -11.75
N LYS A 393 -16.69 8.35 -12.93
CA LYS A 393 -16.95 7.71 -14.23
C LYS A 393 -16.27 6.36 -14.38
N GLU A 394 -15.06 6.21 -13.83
CA GLU A 394 -14.27 4.98 -13.87
C GLU A 394 -14.59 4.00 -12.73
N GLY A 395 -15.73 4.19 -12.01
CA GLY A 395 -16.18 3.31 -10.95
C GLY A 395 -16.05 3.87 -9.53
N GLY A 396 -15.45 5.06 -9.35
CA GLY A 396 -15.35 5.75 -8.05
C GLY A 396 -16.67 6.18 -7.45
N GLY A 397 -17.71 6.37 -8.28
CA GLY A 397 -19.05 6.81 -7.84
C GLY A 397 -19.70 5.91 -6.80
N GLU A 398 -19.40 4.63 -6.80
CA GLU A 398 -19.89 3.67 -5.82
C GLU A 398 -19.41 3.91 -4.39
N ARG A 399 -18.21 4.46 -4.23
CA ARG A 399 -17.69 4.89 -2.94
C ARG A 399 -18.63 5.90 -2.28
N TYR A 400 -19.37 6.67 -3.10
CA TYR A 400 -20.31 7.72 -2.72
C TYR A 400 -21.77 7.33 -2.90
N PHE A 401 -22.06 6.04 -3.16
CA PHE A 401 -23.39 5.53 -3.44
C PHE A 401 -24.09 6.22 -4.62
N GLN A 402 -23.30 6.73 -5.59
CA GLN A 402 -23.77 7.36 -6.81
C GLN A 402 -23.43 6.47 -8.01
N GLN A 403 -24.46 5.94 -8.68
CA GLN A 403 -24.32 5.00 -9.82
C GLN A 403 -24.90 5.58 -11.13
N GLU A 404 -25.15 6.89 -11.15
CA GLU A 404 -25.70 7.57 -12.31
C GLU A 404 -24.72 7.53 -13.49
N LYS A 405 -25.23 7.19 -14.69
CA LYS A 405 -24.44 7.19 -15.93
C LYS A 405 -24.36 8.59 -16.56
N ASP A 406 -25.29 9.47 -16.21
CA ASP A 406 -25.37 10.84 -16.69
C ASP A 406 -24.48 11.74 -15.81
N GLU A 407 -23.45 12.31 -16.41
CA GLU A 407 -22.48 13.20 -15.73
C GLU A 407 -23.14 14.40 -15.03
N LEU A 408 -24.20 14.93 -15.63
CA LEU A 408 -24.93 16.09 -15.09
C LEU A 408 -25.70 15.76 -13.81
N LYS A 409 -25.84 14.49 -13.49
CA LYS A 409 -26.53 14.00 -12.28
C LYS A 409 -25.57 13.56 -11.18
N LEU A 410 -24.26 13.49 -11.46
CA LEU A 410 -23.25 13.22 -10.45
C LEU A 410 -22.98 14.45 -9.60
N VAL A 411 -22.81 14.26 -8.29
CA VAL A 411 -22.39 15.31 -7.34
C VAL A 411 -20.98 14.99 -6.85
N PRO A 412 -19.93 15.59 -7.43
CA PRO A 412 -18.56 15.30 -7.03
C PRO A 412 -18.27 15.78 -5.61
N GLU A 413 -17.59 14.97 -4.84
CA GLU A 413 -17.06 15.29 -3.51
C GLU A 413 -15.52 15.24 -3.48
N GLY A 414 -14.89 15.48 -4.61
CA GLY A 414 -13.45 15.51 -4.79
C GLY A 414 -13.05 16.30 -6.02
N ILE A 415 -11.79 16.72 -6.06
CA ILE A 415 -11.20 17.47 -7.16
C ILE A 415 -10.17 16.65 -7.92
N GLU A 416 -9.89 17.10 -9.14
CA GLU A 416 -8.76 16.69 -9.97
C GLU A 416 -7.71 17.81 -9.94
N GLY A 417 -6.45 17.43 -9.85
CA GLY A 417 -5.35 18.38 -9.78
C GLY A 417 -4.02 17.68 -10.06
N MET A 418 -2.95 18.33 -9.68
CA MET A 418 -1.60 17.81 -9.80
C MET A 418 -0.81 18.06 -8.52
N VAL A 419 0.16 17.21 -8.23
CA VAL A 419 1.09 17.34 -7.12
C VAL A 419 2.53 17.40 -7.64
N PRO A 420 3.45 18.11 -6.97
CA PRO A 420 4.84 18.15 -7.37
C PRO A 420 5.44 16.75 -7.46
N PHE A 421 6.18 16.48 -8.52
CA PHE A 421 6.96 15.25 -8.68
C PHE A 421 8.10 15.23 -7.65
N ARG A 422 8.27 14.09 -6.96
CA ARG A 422 9.20 13.95 -5.82
C ARG A 422 10.25 12.85 -6.00
N GLY A 423 10.24 12.14 -7.14
CA GLY A 423 11.15 11.02 -7.39
C GLY A 423 10.77 9.74 -6.62
N PRO A 424 11.74 8.85 -6.33
CA PRO A 424 11.46 7.53 -5.75
C PRO A 424 10.85 7.60 -4.34
N VAL A 425 9.88 6.74 -4.06
CA VAL A 425 9.15 6.71 -2.78
C VAL A 425 10.05 6.42 -1.57
N ASN A 426 11.12 5.64 -1.76
CA ASN A 426 12.04 5.29 -0.67
C ASN A 426 12.65 6.51 0.01
N ASN A 427 12.98 7.56 -0.74
CA ASN A 427 13.53 8.81 -0.20
C ASN A 427 12.52 9.52 0.70
N THR A 428 11.26 9.57 0.26
CA THR A 428 10.18 10.19 1.03
C THR A 428 9.87 9.37 2.29
N ILE A 429 9.76 8.06 2.19
CA ILE A 429 9.52 7.18 3.35
C ILE A 429 10.65 7.32 4.37
N PHE A 430 11.91 7.38 3.92
CA PHE A 430 13.05 7.61 4.81
C PHE A 430 12.90 8.91 5.62
N GLN A 431 12.51 10.01 4.97
CA GLN A 431 12.29 11.30 5.64
C GLN A 431 11.09 11.26 6.62
N LEU A 432 9.99 10.62 6.22
CA LEU A 432 8.80 10.51 7.07
C LEU A 432 9.07 9.69 8.33
N ILE A 433 9.74 8.55 8.19
CA ILE A 433 10.11 7.70 9.32
C ILE A 433 11.21 8.36 10.18
N GLY A 434 12.16 9.07 9.55
CA GLY A 434 13.14 9.88 10.27
C GLY A 434 12.48 10.93 11.16
N GLY A 435 11.49 11.66 10.64
CA GLY A 435 10.71 12.64 11.42
C GLY A 435 9.90 12.01 12.56
N LEU A 436 9.26 10.85 12.29
CA LEU A 436 8.57 10.08 13.34
C LEU A 436 9.53 9.67 14.46
N LYS A 437 10.67 9.09 14.11
CA LYS A 437 11.70 8.67 15.09
C LYS A 437 12.23 9.84 15.91
N SER A 438 12.42 11.01 15.29
CA SER A 438 12.80 12.24 15.99
C SER A 438 11.72 12.65 17.01
N SER A 439 10.44 12.65 16.62
CA SER A 439 9.32 12.93 17.51
C SER A 439 9.28 11.96 18.70
N MET A 440 9.46 10.65 18.44
CA MET A 440 9.50 9.63 19.49
C MET A 440 10.69 9.84 20.43
N GLY A 441 11.84 10.23 19.91
CA GLY A 441 13.00 10.63 20.72
C GLY A 441 12.69 11.80 21.65
N TYR A 442 12.07 12.88 21.14
CA TYR A 442 11.64 14.02 21.96
C TYR A 442 10.59 13.65 23.02
N CYS A 443 9.71 12.70 22.72
CA CYS A 443 8.67 12.24 23.65
C CYS A 443 9.13 11.15 24.60
N GLY A 444 10.38 10.69 24.52
CA GLY A 444 10.90 9.59 25.35
C GLY A 444 10.21 8.25 25.08
N ALA A 445 9.81 8.01 23.84
CA ALA A 445 9.07 6.82 23.42
C ALA A 445 9.97 5.88 22.62
N LYS A 446 10.22 4.66 23.11
CA LYS A 446 11.02 3.64 22.43
C LYS A 446 10.23 2.87 21.34
N ASP A 447 8.92 2.87 21.46
CA ASP A 447 7.98 2.19 20.55
C ASP A 447 6.67 2.99 20.43
N LEU A 448 5.78 2.62 19.51
CA LEU A 448 4.51 3.32 19.28
C LEU A 448 3.56 3.23 20.49
N LYS A 449 3.60 2.14 21.24
CA LYS A 449 2.82 2.00 22.46
C LYS A 449 3.24 3.04 23.50
N SER A 450 4.54 3.20 23.74
CA SER A 450 5.08 4.22 24.64
C SER A 450 4.77 5.64 24.14
N LEU A 451 4.75 5.89 22.83
CA LEU A 451 4.36 7.17 22.25
C LEU A 451 2.90 7.50 22.63
N TYR A 452 1.99 6.54 22.47
CA TYR A 452 0.60 6.69 22.88
C TYR A 452 0.46 6.90 24.39
N GLU A 453 1.13 6.10 25.22
CA GLU A 453 1.06 6.18 26.69
C GLU A 453 1.68 7.48 27.24
N ASN A 454 2.77 7.93 26.66
CA ASN A 454 3.53 9.11 27.09
C ASN A 454 3.00 10.43 26.52
N LYS A 455 2.05 10.40 25.60
CA LYS A 455 1.57 11.60 24.91
C LYS A 455 1.08 12.68 25.88
N LYS A 456 1.45 13.90 25.57
CA LYS A 456 0.80 15.10 26.10
C LYS A 456 0.61 16.07 24.94
N PHE A 457 -0.63 16.32 24.58
CA PHE A 457 -0.97 17.36 23.60
C PHE A 457 -1.17 18.70 24.29
N ILE A 458 -0.78 19.77 23.63
CA ILE A 458 -1.19 21.14 23.92
C ILE A 458 -1.88 21.70 22.71
N GLU A 459 -2.94 22.46 22.93
CA GLU A 459 -3.60 23.24 21.88
C GLU A 459 -2.78 24.52 21.64
N ILE A 460 -2.63 24.90 20.37
CA ILE A 460 -1.95 26.12 19.95
C ILE A 460 -2.90 27.07 19.20
N SER A 461 -2.61 28.35 19.26
CA SER A 461 -3.36 29.36 18.51
C SER A 461 -2.92 29.41 17.04
N SER A 462 -3.68 30.12 16.20
CA SER A 462 -3.27 30.42 14.82
C SER A 462 -1.90 31.11 14.72
N ALA A 463 -1.52 31.92 15.72
CA ALA A 463 -0.20 32.49 15.82
C ALA A 463 0.86 31.41 16.07
N GLY A 464 0.59 30.43 16.93
CA GLY A 464 1.47 29.28 17.15
C GLY A 464 1.62 28.37 15.92
N VAL A 465 0.57 28.23 15.11
CA VAL A 465 0.68 27.55 13.80
C VAL A 465 1.66 28.30 12.89
N LYS A 466 1.54 29.64 12.78
CA LYS A 466 2.46 30.45 11.98
C LYS A 466 3.90 30.35 12.49
N GLU A 467 4.11 30.38 13.83
CA GLU A 467 5.41 30.21 14.46
C GLU A 467 6.04 28.83 14.18
N SER A 468 5.21 27.80 13.98
CA SER A 468 5.66 26.42 13.69
C SER A 468 6.28 26.29 12.27
N HIS A 469 6.05 27.22 11.37
CA HIS A 469 6.65 27.26 10.05
C HIS A 469 7.81 28.26 10.00
N PRO A 470 8.80 28.08 9.12
CA PRO A 470 9.83 29.10 8.88
C PRO A 470 9.16 30.45 8.60
N HIS A 471 9.54 31.48 9.35
CA HIS A 471 9.03 32.83 9.24
C HIS A 471 10.19 33.82 9.25
N GLU A 472 9.99 34.99 8.63
CA GLU A 472 10.98 36.06 8.50
C GLU A 472 12.28 35.67 7.78
N VAL A 473 12.27 34.54 7.04
CA VAL A 473 13.39 34.06 6.22
C VAL A 473 12.90 33.64 4.83
N SER A 474 13.71 33.89 3.81
CA SER A 474 13.46 33.36 2.47
C SER A 474 14.16 32.00 2.30
N ILE A 475 13.43 31.00 1.85
CA ILE A 475 13.99 29.67 1.60
C ILE A 475 14.83 29.74 0.32
N ILE A 476 16.14 29.59 0.44
CA ILE A 476 17.07 29.53 -0.70
C ILE A 476 17.18 28.12 -1.25
N LYS A 477 17.10 27.11 -0.35
CA LYS A 477 17.16 25.68 -0.69
C LYS A 477 16.14 24.93 0.14
N GLU A 478 15.22 24.25 -0.52
CA GLU A 478 14.23 23.42 0.15
C GLU A 478 14.88 22.23 0.88
N ALA A 479 14.39 21.93 2.06
CA ALA A 479 14.74 20.69 2.76
C ALA A 479 13.96 19.51 2.15
N PRO A 480 14.54 18.30 2.12
CA PRO A 480 13.87 17.12 1.52
C PRO A 480 12.56 16.74 2.20
N ASN A 481 12.34 17.19 3.42
CA ASN A 481 11.17 16.89 4.27
C ASN A 481 10.28 18.13 4.56
N TYR A 482 10.65 19.28 4.03
CA TYR A 482 9.87 20.50 4.16
C TYR A 482 9.86 21.28 2.84
N GLN A 483 8.67 21.46 2.28
CA GLN A 483 8.43 22.34 1.14
C GLN A 483 7.65 23.55 1.63
N GLY A 484 8.12 24.73 1.31
CA GLY A 484 7.38 25.96 1.58
C GLY A 484 6.02 25.90 0.89
N HIS A 485 4.97 26.36 1.56
CA HIS A 485 3.73 26.65 0.87
C HIS A 485 4.00 27.82 -0.04
N ASP A 486 4.11 27.58 -1.35
CA ASP A 486 4.02 28.69 -2.32
C ASP A 486 2.68 29.37 -2.09
N LYS A 487 2.74 30.67 -1.93
CA LYS A 487 1.62 31.60 -1.71
C LYS A 487 0.69 31.67 -2.90
#